data_a1a4aa7dddaa3b817938e79b6e151e6a
#
_entry.id   a1a4aa7dddaa3b817938e79b6e151e6a
#
_cell.length_a   1.000
_cell.length_b   1.000
_cell.length_c   1.000
_cell.angle_alpha   90.00
_cell.angle_beta   90.00
_cell.angle_gamma   90.00
#
_symmetry.space_group_name_H-M   'P 1'
#
loop_
_entity.id
_entity.type
_entity.pdbx_description
1 polymer ?
#
loop_
_entity_poly.entity_id
_entity_poly.type
_entity_poly.pdbx_seq_one_letter_code
_entity_poly.pdbx_strand_id
1 'polypeptide(L)'
;TSQYYVKKSDDDKTVYLVASSVLDPFMSSIYDNMAESETFPSVTTATISEVKVDKEDGYELTEDPKDLFWTVSDGKESEKADTSKAGNVTSAIGSLAYDKFVDYNCTDDSQYGLDDPYAVITAKYTEEETAEEDSDSSDTEDTADSSDEDNKVTVDKEITIYVGDEADGSRYVKVNDSKQVYTITDDSL
;
A
#
# COMPACT_ATOMS: atom_id res chain seq x y z
N THR A 1 -20.83 11.84 29.39
CA THR A 1 -19.89 12.75 28.66
C THR A 1 -18.61 12.80 29.48
N SER A 2 -17.50 12.36 28.88
CA SER A 2 -16.18 12.39 29.53
C SER A 2 -15.68 13.84 29.64
N GLN A 3 -14.95 14.15 30.71
CA GLN A 3 -14.40 15.48 30.97
C GLN A 3 -12.99 15.35 31.55
N TYR A 4 -12.15 16.34 31.28
CA TYR A 4 -10.82 16.48 31.85
C TYR A 4 -10.77 17.61 32.87
N TYR A 5 -10.00 17.41 33.93
CA TYR A 5 -9.60 18.50 34.85
C TYR A 5 -8.40 19.22 34.25
N VAL A 6 -8.51 20.51 34.03
CA VAL A 6 -7.43 21.35 33.48
C VAL A 6 -7.12 22.52 34.43
N LYS A 7 -5.87 22.94 34.43
CA LYS A 7 -5.37 24.06 35.19
C LYS A 7 -4.52 24.95 34.27
N LYS A 8 -4.60 26.25 34.45
CA LYS A 8 -3.68 27.17 33.77
C LYS A 8 -2.31 27.13 34.45
N SER A 9 -1.24 27.32 33.70
CA SER A 9 0.13 27.32 34.23
C SER A 9 0.43 28.45 35.18
N ASP A 10 -0.33 29.56 35.11
CA ASP A 10 -0.20 30.76 35.89
C ASP A 10 -1.20 30.84 37.05
N ASP A 11 -2.09 29.86 37.23
CA ASP A 11 -3.09 29.78 38.29
C ASP A 11 -3.09 28.40 38.97
N ASP A 12 -2.42 28.33 40.11
CA ASP A 12 -2.33 27.07 40.87
C ASP A 12 -3.57 26.79 41.74
N LYS A 13 -4.53 27.70 41.82
CA LYS A 13 -5.66 27.59 42.72
C LYS A 13 -6.96 27.18 42.04
N THR A 14 -7.06 27.37 40.74
CA THR A 14 -8.30 27.12 40.02
C THR A 14 -8.16 25.89 39.11
N VAL A 15 -9.11 24.96 39.24
CA VAL A 15 -9.26 23.78 38.36
C VAL A 15 -10.55 23.92 37.57
N TYR A 16 -10.45 23.72 36.28
CA TYR A 16 -11.58 23.79 35.36
C TYR A 16 -11.94 22.40 34.88
N LEU A 17 -13.22 22.16 34.59
CA LEU A 17 -13.71 20.99 33.86
C LEU A 17 -13.91 21.37 32.39
N VAL A 18 -13.30 20.63 31.54
CA VAL A 18 -13.40 20.81 30.07
C VAL A 18 -13.90 19.54 29.47
N ALA A 19 -14.85 19.62 28.55
CA ALA A 19 -15.34 18.44 27.82
C ALA A 19 -14.18 17.76 27.07
N SER A 20 -14.15 16.44 27.10
CA SER A 20 -13.11 15.64 26.40
C SER A 20 -13.01 16.00 24.92
N SER A 21 -14.15 16.22 24.26
CA SER A 21 -14.19 16.61 22.83
C SER A 21 -13.40 17.88 22.47
N VAL A 22 -13.10 18.73 23.47
CA VAL A 22 -12.29 19.94 23.25
C VAL A 22 -10.79 19.62 23.28
N LEU A 23 -10.38 18.65 24.12
CA LEU A 23 -8.97 18.31 24.33
C LEU A 23 -8.53 17.07 23.56
N ASP A 24 -9.45 16.18 23.22
CA ASP A 24 -9.12 14.93 22.49
C ASP A 24 -8.28 15.18 21.24
N PRO A 25 -8.52 16.22 20.39
CA PRO A 25 -7.67 16.49 19.23
C PRO A 25 -6.21 16.80 19.59
N PHE A 26 -5.96 17.34 20.80
CA PHE A 26 -4.60 17.66 21.28
C PHE A 26 -3.95 16.51 22.04
N MET A 27 -4.75 15.53 22.47
CA MET A 27 -4.30 14.37 23.24
C MET A 27 -4.12 13.14 22.36
N SER A 28 -4.58 13.20 21.12
CA SER A 28 -4.45 12.12 20.14
C SER A 28 -3.01 11.98 19.65
N SER A 29 -2.67 10.79 19.20
CA SER A 29 -1.40 10.53 18.51
C SER A 29 -1.27 11.40 17.25
N ILE A 30 -0.04 11.78 16.92
CA ILE A 30 0.28 12.42 15.64
C ILE A 30 -0.20 11.57 14.44
N TYR A 31 -0.17 10.24 14.58
CA TYR A 31 -0.57 9.31 13.54
C TYR A 31 -2.07 9.22 13.33
N ASP A 32 -2.86 9.50 14.37
CA ASP A 32 -4.33 9.42 14.28
C ASP A 32 -4.97 10.67 13.68
N ASN A 33 -4.35 11.86 13.86
CA ASN A 33 -5.03 13.12 13.55
C ASN A 33 -4.19 14.17 12.82
N MET A 34 -2.89 14.00 12.67
CA MET A 34 -2.02 15.07 12.16
C MET A 34 -1.13 14.63 11.00
N ALA A 35 -0.63 13.40 11.00
CA ALA A 35 0.16 12.89 9.91
C ALA A 35 -0.75 12.48 8.75
N GLU A 36 -0.40 12.89 7.54
CA GLU A 36 -1.06 12.40 6.33
C GLU A 36 -0.58 10.98 6.04
N SER A 37 -1.53 10.04 6.03
CA SER A 37 -1.27 8.64 5.73
C SER A 37 -1.44 8.37 4.24
N GLU A 38 -0.55 7.57 3.67
CA GLU A 38 -0.72 7.03 2.34
C GLU A 38 -1.83 5.98 2.33
N THR A 39 -2.51 5.85 1.21
CA THR A 39 -3.40 4.71 0.96
C THR A 39 -2.60 3.57 0.36
N PHE A 40 -2.97 2.32 0.67
CA PHE A 40 -2.35 1.18 0.01
C PHE A 40 -2.58 1.29 -1.51
N PRO A 41 -1.52 1.14 -2.34
CA PRO A 41 -1.65 1.27 -3.78
C PRO A 41 -2.69 0.29 -4.35
N SER A 42 -3.56 0.78 -5.20
CA SER A 42 -4.51 -0.07 -5.92
C SER A 42 -3.77 -0.90 -6.97
N VAL A 43 -4.02 -2.19 -7.01
CA VAL A 43 -3.43 -3.11 -8.00
C VAL A 43 -4.55 -3.76 -8.80
N THR A 44 -4.49 -3.63 -10.11
CA THR A 44 -5.44 -4.28 -11.02
C THR A 44 -5.10 -5.76 -11.14
N THR A 45 -5.77 -6.60 -10.36
CA THR A 45 -5.46 -8.04 -10.25
C THR A 45 -5.55 -8.81 -11.57
N ALA A 46 -6.43 -8.37 -12.47
CA ALA A 46 -6.63 -8.99 -13.79
C ALA A 46 -5.45 -8.77 -14.77
N THR A 47 -4.55 -7.85 -14.46
CA THR A 47 -3.39 -7.50 -15.30
C THR A 47 -2.06 -7.87 -14.66
N ILE A 48 -2.09 -8.54 -13.49
CA ILE A 48 -0.87 -9.06 -12.87
C ILE A 48 -0.31 -10.17 -13.76
N SER A 49 0.94 -10.02 -14.18
CA SER A 49 1.66 -10.96 -15.03
C SER A 49 2.76 -11.73 -14.30
N GLU A 50 3.23 -11.21 -13.17
CA GLU A 50 4.30 -11.80 -12.38
C GLU A 50 4.08 -11.51 -10.89
N VAL A 51 4.28 -12.50 -10.04
CA VAL A 51 4.36 -12.33 -8.58
C VAL A 51 5.58 -13.08 -8.07
N LYS A 52 6.48 -12.38 -7.43
CA LYS A 52 7.64 -12.95 -6.75
C LYS A 52 7.48 -12.78 -5.24
N VAL A 53 7.66 -13.86 -4.50
CA VAL A 53 7.71 -13.87 -3.04
C VAL A 53 9.09 -14.33 -2.62
N ASP A 54 9.89 -13.43 -2.09
CA ASP A 54 11.25 -13.68 -1.62
C ASP A 54 11.21 -13.87 -0.10
N LYS A 55 11.39 -15.11 0.34
CA LYS A 55 11.47 -15.57 1.73
C LYS A 55 12.12 -16.97 1.78
N GLU A 56 12.24 -17.60 2.96
CA GLU A 56 12.90 -18.90 3.12
C GLU A 56 12.42 -19.98 2.13
N ASP A 57 11.09 -20.10 1.94
CA ASP A 57 10.47 -21.00 0.94
C ASP A 57 9.78 -20.15 -0.13
N GLY A 58 10.52 -19.22 -0.71
CA GLY A 58 10.00 -18.27 -1.69
C GLY A 58 9.69 -18.91 -3.03
N TYR A 59 8.91 -18.21 -3.84
CA TYR A 59 8.50 -18.66 -5.17
C TYR A 59 8.24 -17.48 -6.10
N GLU A 60 8.21 -17.79 -7.39
CA GLU A 60 7.83 -16.86 -8.45
C GLU A 60 6.69 -17.47 -9.27
N LEU A 61 5.65 -16.70 -9.49
CA LEU A 61 4.55 -16.99 -10.41
C LEU A 61 4.68 -16.11 -11.63
N THR A 62 4.62 -16.70 -12.82
CA THR A 62 4.66 -15.96 -14.10
C THR A 62 3.53 -16.43 -15.01
N GLU A 63 2.79 -15.51 -15.59
CA GLU A 63 1.77 -15.80 -16.59
C GLU A 63 2.38 -15.82 -17.98
N ASP A 64 2.11 -16.86 -18.76
CA ASP A 64 2.47 -16.90 -20.18
C ASP A 64 1.55 -15.93 -20.97
N PRO A 65 2.11 -14.93 -21.67
CA PRO A 65 1.31 -13.91 -22.33
C PRO A 65 0.53 -14.42 -23.55
N LYS A 66 0.81 -15.64 -24.02
CA LYS A 66 0.14 -16.22 -25.20
C LYS A 66 -0.97 -17.19 -24.81
N ASP A 67 -0.64 -18.06 -23.86
CA ASP A 67 -1.51 -19.19 -23.50
C ASP A 67 -2.27 -18.93 -22.20
N LEU A 68 -1.96 -17.83 -21.51
CA LEU A 68 -2.61 -17.36 -20.27
C LEU A 68 -2.62 -18.43 -19.16
N PHE A 69 -1.61 -19.28 -19.12
CA PHE A 69 -1.41 -20.21 -18.02
C PHE A 69 -0.27 -19.74 -17.12
N TRP A 70 -0.38 -20.06 -15.85
CA TRP A 70 0.61 -19.71 -14.84
C TRP A 70 1.65 -20.81 -14.69
N THR A 71 2.90 -20.42 -14.51
CA THR A 71 4.01 -21.26 -14.05
C THR A 71 4.43 -20.83 -12.66
N VAL A 72 4.86 -21.81 -11.86
CA VAL A 72 5.47 -21.55 -10.54
C VAL A 72 6.90 -22.06 -10.54
N SER A 73 7.82 -21.28 -9.98
CA SER A 73 9.23 -21.62 -9.85
C SER A 73 9.72 -21.36 -8.42
N ASP A 74 10.57 -22.26 -7.91
CA ASP A 74 11.33 -22.07 -6.65
C ASP A 74 12.76 -21.58 -6.91
N GLY A 75 13.04 -21.13 -8.14
CA GLY A 75 14.35 -20.72 -8.59
C GLY A 75 15.27 -21.87 -9.04
N LYS A 76 14.83 -23.14 -8.91
CA LYS A 76 15.55 -24.34 -9.36
C LYS A 76 14.77 -25.08 -10.42
N GLU A 77 13.48 -25.27 -10.15
CA GLU A 77 12.55 -25.97 -11.04
C GLU A 77 11.36 -25.06 -11.32
N SER A 78 10.74 -25.27 -12.49
CA SER A 78 9.54 -24.53 -12.90
C SER A 78 8.51 -25.54 -13.39
N GLU A 79 7.28 -25.41 -12.89
CA GLU A 79 6.15 -26.26 -13.24
C GLU A 79 4.91 -25.43 -13.57
N LYS A 80 3.95 -26.07 -14.23
CA LYS A 80 2.65 -25.42 -14.48
C LYS A 80 1.91 -25.25 -13.16
N ALA A 81 1.54 -24.01 -12.83
CA ALA A 81 0.78 -23.72 -11.64
C ALA A 81 -0.70 -24.12 -11.78
N ASP A 82 -1.33 -24.41 -10.64
CA ASP A 82 -2.79 -24.49 -10.55
C ASP A 82 -3.38 -23.08 -10.69
N THR A 83 -4.22 -22.88 -11.71
CA THR A 83 -4.80 -21.58 -12.05
C THR A 83 -5.62 -20.98 -10.90
N SER A 84 -6.34 -21.81 -10.12
CA SER A 84 -7.11 -21.32 -8.99
C SER A 84 -6.20 -20.82 -7.85
N LYS A 85 -5.09 -21.50 -7.61
CA LYS A 85 -4.12 -21.09 -6.58
C LYS A 85 -3.37 -19.83 -7.02
N ALA A 86 -2.94 -19.73 -8.27
CA ALA A 86 -2.36 -18.51 -8.81
C ALA A 86 -3.34 -17.33 -8.70
N GLY A 87 -4.62 -17.54 -9.07
CA GLY A 87 -5.68 -16.55 -8.91
C GLY A 87 -5.92 -16.11 -7.47
N ASN A 88 -5.76 -17.01 -6.50
CA ASN A 88 -5.86 -16.65 -5.08
C ASN A 88 -4.70 -15.71 -4.66
N VAL A 89 -3.48 -15.98 -5.14
CA VAL A 89 -2.31 -15.12 -4.84
C VAL A 89 -2.49 -13.73 -5.44
N THR A 90 -2.88 -13.63 -6.72
CA THR A 90 -3.11 -12.33 -7.35
C THR A 90 -4.24 -11.56 -6.68
N SER A 91 -5.33 -12.26 -6.29
CA SER A 91 -6.46 -11.66 -5.57
C SER A 91 -6.06 -11.18 -4.17
N ALA A 92 -5.20 -11.92 -3.47
CA ALA A 92 -4.67 -11.52 -2.17
C ALA A 92 -3.93 -10.17 -2.28
N ILE A 93 -3.05 -10.00 -3.27
CA ILE A 93 -2.34 -8.73 -3.51
C ILE A 93 -3.31 -7.56 -3.71
N GLY A 94 -4.35 -7.76 -4.53
CA GLY A 94 -5.35 -6.71 -4.79
C GLY A 94 -6.28 -6.39 -3.61
N SER A 95 -6.31 -7.24 -2.59
CA SER A 95 -7.10 -7.04 -1.36
C SER A 95 -6.29 -6.52 -0.17
N LEU A 96 -4.98 -6.35 -0.32
CA LEU A 96 -4.14 -5.82 0.75
C LEU A 96 -4.55 -4.39 1.12
N ALA A 97 -4.55 -4.11 2.40
CA ALA A 97 -4.84 -2.79 2.95
C ALA A 97 -4.03 -2.59 4.23
N TYR A 98 -3.65 -1.36 4.51
CA TYR A 98 -3.02 -1.00 5.78
C TYR A 98 -4.03 -1.14 6.93
N ASP A 99 -3.57 -1.68 8.07
CA ASP A 99 -4.33 -1.76 9.31
C ASP A 99 -4.08 -0.53 10.19
N LYS A 100 -2.81 -0.28 10.54
CA LYS A 100 -2.43 0.86 11.39
C LYS A 100 -1.28 1.63 10.77
N PHE A 101 -1.30 2.95 10.97
CA PHE A 101 -0.20 3.83 10.67
C PHE A 101 0.78 3.87 11.86
N VAL A 102 2.05 3.53 11.62
CA VAL A 102 3.06 3.33 12.68
C VAL A 102 4.10 4.44 12.70
N ASP A 103 4.70 4.75 11.54
CA ASP A 103 5.72 5.79 11.43
C ASP A 103 5.54 6.58 10.13
N TYR A 104 5.52 7.91 10.23
CA TYR A 104 5.34 8.79 9.08
C TYR A 104 6.64 9.12 8.34
N ASN A 105 7.80 8.87 8.96
CA ASN A 105 9.11 9.17 8.38
C ASN A 105 10.19 8.26 8.98
N CYS A 106 10.10 6.98 8.66
CA CYS A 106 11.06 5.99 9.09
C CYS A 106 12.46 6.33 8.54
N THR A 107 13.42 6.42 9.45
CA THR A 107 14.84 6.67 9.13
C THR A 107 15.73 5.50 9.47
N ASP A 108 15.19 4.48 10.14
CA ASP A 108 15.88 3.28 10.59
C ASP A 108 14.94 2.07 10.45
N ASP A 109 15.06 1.39 9.33
CA ASP A 109 14.24 0.23 8.96
C ASP A 109 14.43 -0.94 9.94
N SER A 110 15.57 -1.02 10.65
CA SER A 110 15.87 -2.09 11.61
C SER A 110 14.93 -2.11 12.82
N GLN A 111 14.27 -1.00 13.13
CA GLN A 111 13.29 -0.92 14.21
C GLN A 111 12.03 -1.75 13.95
N TYR A 112 11.80 -2.09 12.69
CA TYR A 112 10.60 -2.78 12.21
C TYR A 112 10.93 -4.10 11.49
N GLY A 113 12.22 -4.52 11.50
CA GLY A 113 12.70 -5.69 10.76
C GLY A 113 12.60 -5.52 9.23
N LEU A 114 12.64 -4.28 8.74
CA LEU A 114 12.52 -3.96 7.31
C LEU A 114 13.88 -3.84 6.60
N ASP A 115 14.98 -3.86 7.33
CA ASP A 115 16.36 -3.96 6.82
C ASP A 115 16.76 -5.40 6.46
N ASP A 116 16.13 -6.39 7.12
CA ASP A 116 16.21 -7.83 6.81
C ASP A 116 14.81 -8.43 6.86
N PRO A 117 13.94 -8.12 5.87
CA PRO A 117 12.52 -8.39 5.95
C PRO A 117 12.21 -9.90 5.96
N TYR A 118 11.18 -10.28 6.70
CA TYR A 118 10.63 -11.64 6.72
C TYR A 118 10.23 -12.12 5.32
N ALA A 119 9.68 -11.22 4.51
CA ALA A 119 9.36 -11.48 3.10
C ALA A 119 9.40 -10.19 2.29
N VAL A 120 9.75 -10.31 1.00
CA VAL A 120 9.56 -9.26 0.00
C VAL A 120 8.63 -9.80 -1.08
N ILE A 121 7.51 -9.11 -1.29
CA ILE A 121 6.52 -9.48 -2.30
C ILE A 121 6.59 -8.44 -3.40
N THR A 122 6.89 -8.87 -4.64
CA THR A 122 6.90 -8.01 -5.82
C THR A 122 5.84 -8.49 -6.80
N ALA A 123 5.01 -7.58 -7.31
CA ALA A 123 4.06 -7.90 -8.36
C ALA A 123 4.19 -6.93 -9.53
N LYS A 124 4.21 -7.47 -10.76
CA LYS A 124 4.18 -6.69 -11.99
C LYS A 124 2.79 -6.79 -12.62
N TYR A 125 2.27 -5.66 -13.02
CA TYR A 125 0.93 -5.53 -13.59
C TYR A 125 0.90 -4.37 -14.59
N THR A 126 -0.21 -4.23 -15.32
CA THR A 126 -0.41 -3.10 -16.21
C THR A 126 -1.63 -2.29 -15.79
N GLU A 127 -1.58 -0.99 -16.03
CA GLU A 127 -2.70 -0.07 -15.84
C GLU A 127 -2.96 0.75 -17.11
N GLU A 128 -4.22 1.14 -17.31
CA GLU A 128 -4.57 2.11 -18.33
C GLU A 128 -4.48 3.52 -17.75
N GLU A 129 -3.63 4.34 -18.32
CA GLU A 129 -3.51 5.76 -17.98
C GLU A 129 -3.97 6.61 -19.16
N THR A 130 -4.59 7.76 -18.87
CA THR A 130 -4.86 8.76 -19.91
C THR A 130 -3.53 9.39 -20.32
N ALA A 131 -3.17 9.35 -21.61
CA ALA A 131 -2.00 10.05 -22.10
C ALA A 131 -2.14 11.54 -21.82
N GLU A 132 -1.15 12.13 -21.13
CA GLU A 132 -1.08 13.57 -20.98
C GLU A 132 -0.84 14.19 -22.36
N GLU A 133 -1.76 15.04 -22.83
CA GLU A 133 -1.51 15.86 -24.00
C GLU A 133 -0.42 16.88 -23.65
N ASP A 134 0.72 16.80 -24.33
CA ASP A 134 1.70 17.88 -24.36
C ASP A 134 1.01 19.14 -24.88
N SER A 135 0.61 20.02 -23.98
CA SER A 135 -0.04 21.29 -24.30
C SER A 135 1.00 22.27 -24.85
N ASP A 136 1.42 22.09 -26.12
CA ASP A 136 2.08 23.09 -26.90
C ASP A 136 1.62 23.06 -28.37
N SER A 137 0.43 23.55 -28.62
CA SER A 137 0.14 24.32 -29.86
C SER A 137 -1.22 24.98 -29.81
N SER A 138 -1.13 26.25 -30.06
CA SER A 138 -2.18 27.25 -30.22
C SER A 138 -3.30 26.89 -31.21
N ASP A 139 -4.52 27.22 -30.79
CA ASP A 139 -5.60 27.77 -31.61
C ASP A 139 -6.07 26.97 -32.84
N THR A 140 -7.19 26.27 -32.69
CA THR A 140 -8.33 26.39 -33.63
C THR A 140 -9.61 25.84 -33.01
N GLU A 141 -10.64 26.66 -33.01
CA GLU A 141 -12.02 26.32 -32.65
C GLU A 141 -12.60 25.25 -33.59
N ASP A 142 -13.38 24.39 -32.98
CA ASP A 142 -14.66 23.82 -33.44
C ASP A 142 -14.73 22.30 -33.59
N THR A 143 -15.77 21.84 -32.99
CA THR A 143 -16.56 20.60 -33.08
C THR A 143 -16.37 19.58 -31.97
N ALA A 144 -17.47 19.54 -31.22
CA ALA A 144 -17.85 18.56 -30.22
C ALA A 144 -17.88 17.12 -30.77
N ASP A 145 -17.74 16.18 -29.81
CA ASP A 145 -17.98 14.76 -29.90
C ASP A 145 -16.79 13.90 -30.36
N SER A 146 -15.84 13.74 -29.47
CA SER A 146 -14.99 12.56 -29.47
C SER A 146 -15.01 11.90 -28.07
N SER A 147 -15.48 10.68 -28.02
CA SER A 147 -15.49 9.82 -26.85
C SER A 147 -14.11 9.73 -26.21
N ASP A 148 -14.05 9.86 -24.87
CA ASP A 148 -12.85 9.78 -24.01
C ASP A 148 -12.07 8.44 -24.09
N GLU A 149 -12.34 7.57 -25.04
CA GLU A 149 -11.69 6.26 -25.20
C GLU A 149 -10.39 6.28 -26.02
N ASP A 150 -10.11 7.34 -26.77
CA ASP A 150 -9.01 7.35 -27.75
C ASP A 150 -7.64 7.76 -27.19
N ASN A 151 -7.53 8.10 -25.90
CA ASN A 151 -6.27 8.59 -25.30
C ASN A 151 -5.76 7.77 -24.11
N LYS A 152 -6.08 6.46 -24.07
CA LYS A 152 -5.59 5.54 -23.05
C LYS A 152 -4.32 4.83 -23.52
N VAL A 153 -3.30 4.84 -22.67
CA VAL A 153 -2.07 4.07 -22.86
C VAL A 153 -1.94 3.03 -21.75
N THR A 154 -1.50 1.83 -22.10
CA THR A 154 -1.18 0.80 -21.13
C THR A 154 0.23 1.04 -20.60
N VAL A 155 0.39 1.14 -19.31
CA VAL A 155 1.68 1.38 -18.63
C VAL A 155 2.01 0.20 -17.73
N ASP A 156 3.26 -0.26 -17.82
CA ASP A 156 3.79 -1.29 -16.92
C ASP A 156 4.02 -0.69 -15.53
N LYS A 157 3.52 -1.37 -14.50
CA LYS A 157 3.64 -1.01 -13.10
C LYS A 157 4.27 -2.15 -12.29
N GLU A 158 4.91 -1.78 -11.22
CA GLU A 158 5.44 -2.73 -10.25
C GLU A 158 5.13 -2.23 -8.83
N ILE A 159 4.72 -3.14 -7.97
CA ILE A 159 4.58 -2.90 -6.54
C ILE A 159 5.52 -3.83 -5.79
N THR A 160 6.26 -3.29 -4.82
CA THR A 160 7.11 -4.06 -3.91
C THR A 160 6.64 -3.82 -2.48
N ILE A 161 6.37 -4.89 -1.75
CA ILE A 161 5.88 -4.87 -0.38
C ILE A 161 6.95 -5.54 0.49
N TYR A 162 7.55 -4.78 1.39
CA TYR A 162 8.49 -5.28 2.39
C TYR A 162 7.71 -5.63 3.65
N VAL A 163 7.83 -6.88 4.10
CA VAL A 163 7.16 -7.41 5.28
C VAL A 163 8.20 -7.65 6.36
N GLY A 164 8.14 -6.89 7.43
CA GLY A 164 9.07 -6.91 8.56
C GLY A 164 8.62 -7.80 9.71
N ASP A 165 8.99 -7.40 10.93
CA ASP A 165 8.73 -8.11 12.17
C ASP A 165 7.25 -8.18 12.52
N GLU A 166 6.91 -9.14 13.39
CA GLU A 166 5.57 -9.33 13.95
C GLU A 166 5.23 -8.21 14.96
N ALA A 167 3.98 -7.75 14.91
CA ALA A 167 3.43 -6.69 15.75
C ALA A 167 1.99 -7.03 16.18
N ASP A 168 1.82 -7.74 17.29
CA ASP A 168 0.52 -8.05 17.92
C ASP A 168 -0.53 -8.67 16.94
N GLY A 169 -0.14 -9.72 16.19
CA GLY A 169 -1.01 -10.41 15.21
C GLY A 169 -1.12 -9.67 13.88
N SER A 170 -0.20 -8.78 13.63
CA SER A 170 0.02 -8.06 12.38
C SER A 170 1.52 -8.04 12.09
N ARG A 171 1.93 -7.59 10.90
CA ARG A 171 3.34 -7.36 10.58
C ARG A 171 3.56 -5.94 10.12
N TYR A 172 4.75 -5.41 10.43
CA TYR A 172 5.17 -4.14 9.88
C TYR A 172 5.38 -4.26 8.38
N VAL A 173 4.94 -3.26 7.65
CA VAL A 173 5.08 -3.21 6.20
C VAL A 173 5.48 -1.84 5.70
N LYS A 174 6.21 -1.85 4.60
CA LYS A 174 6.54 -0.70 3.80
C LYS A 174 6.33 -1.03 2.32
N VAL A 175 5.83 -0.09 1.54
CA VAL A 175 5.53 -0.31 0.13
C VAL A 175 6.37 0.61 -0.73
N ASN A 176 7.02 0.06 -1.74
CA ASN A 176 7.93 0.75 -2.65
C ASN A 176 8.99 1.57 -1.88
N ASP A 177 9.27 2.79 -2.32
CA ASP A 177 10.22 3.70 -1.69
C ASP A 177 9.59 4.60 -0.60
N SER A 178 8.38 4.26 -0.11
CA SER A 178 7.74 5.02 0.95
C SER A 178 8.60 5.07 2.22
N LYS A 179 8.56 6.19 2.91
CA LYS A 179 9.15 6.34 4.25
C LYS A 179 8.14 6.05 5.36
N GLN A 180 6.91 5.79 5.01
CA GLN A 180 5.87 5.49 5.97
C GLN A 180 5.82 4.00 6.27
N VAL A 181 5.69 3.67 7.54
CA VAL A 181 5.55 2.29 8.02
C VAL A 181 4.14 2.08 8.53
N TYR A 182 3.57 0.97 8.15
CA TYR A 182 2.22 0.54 8.52
C TYR A 182 2.26 -0.87 9.11
N THR A 183 1.10 -1.36 9.56
CA THR A 183 0.90 -2.79 9.76
C THR A 183 -0.11 -3.34 8.77
N ILE A 184 0.02 -4.63 8.48
CA ILE A 184 -0.98 -5.46 7.79
C ILE A 184 -1.27 -6.66 8.69
N THR A 185 -2.53 -7.08 8.79
CA THR A 185 -2.91 -8.23 9.60
C THR A 185 -2.34 -9.53 9.02
N ASP A 186 -1.90 -10.46 9.89
CA ASP A 186 -1.33 -11.75 9.46
C ASP A 186 -2.32 -12.57 8.60
N ASP A 187 -3.62 -12.43 8.84
CA ASP A 187 -4.66 -13.09 8.03
C ASP A 187 -4.73 -12.58 6.58
N SER A 188 -4.09 -11.45 6.27
CA SER A 188 -4.07 -10.83 4.95
C SER A 188 -2.79 -11.11 4.17
N LEU A 189 -1.77 -11.68 4.82
CA LEU A 189 -0.46 -12.08 4.26
C LEU A 189 -0.39 -13.57 4.01
#